data_b72e930c0e34ecbd259b2e1ec03f3d28
#
_entry.id   b72e930c0e34ecbd259b2e1ec03f3d28
#
_cell.length_a   1.000
_cell.length_b   1.000
_cell.length_c   1.000
_cell.angle_alpha   90.00
_cell.angle_beta   90.00
_cell.angle_gamma   90.00
#
_symmetry.space_group_name_H-M   'P 1'
#
loop_
_entity.id
_entity.type
_entity.pdbx_description
1 polymer ?
#
loop_
_entity_poly.entity_id
_entity_poly.type
_entity_poly.pdbx_seq_one_letter_code
_entity_poly.pdbx_strand_id
1 'polypeptide(L)'
;MYYKQLIVITFLLALFGCNSISNTKNDGEVLTIATLKGPSSMGMIKLIDSLSQESEHGFRVKILNEPIQVRKMVIDGSADFAILPTTMASIMYNKGIKYKLAAIPVWGTLYLFGNDTTITKWEHLKGKRVNVMAKGMTPDVLFRYLLNANGINPNNDITLDYSFPTHIDLANAVAAGQADLGVISEPMVSLVMQRNSSVYPIFDLNNEWEKLLSMPIAQTALIISDETILNYPEQVEIFLNSYQASTNWVNQHPDSAARLVVKHGILPNFDVAYHAIPQSNLKFAKAKGIKEQIEEYLNVFYKMNPDIIGGKIPDENFYH
;
A
#
# COMPACT_ATOMS: atom_id res chain seq x y z
N MET A 1 78.06 14.25 -37.21
CA MET A 1 77.81 12.91 -36.62
C MET A 1 77.58 13.13 -35.14
N TYR A 2 76.49 12.79 -34.54
CA TYR A 2 75.90 13.05 -33.22
C TYR A 2 74.70 14.01 -33.19
N TYR A 3 73.54 13.55 -33.69
CA TYR A 3 72.23 14.08 -33.34
C TYR A 3 71.18 13.01 -33.68
N LYS A 4 71.17 11.88 -33.00
CA LYS A 4 70.15 10.83 -33.18
C LYS A 4 69.83 10.04 -31.92
N GLN A 5 69.96 10.59 -30.73
CA GLN A 5 69.62 9.83 -29.50
C GLN A 5 68.88 10.64 -28.44
N LEU A 6 68.05 11.64 -28.77
CA LEU A 6 67.32 12.44 -27.75
C LEU A 6 65.82 12.57 -28.03
N ILE A 7 65.17 11.65 -28.74
CA ILE A 7 63.71 11.71 -29.01
C ILE A 7 62.96 10.43 -28.59
N VAL A 8 63.45 9.62 -27.70
CA VAL A 8 62.75 8.36 -27.28
C VAL A 8 62.31 8.35 -25.81
N ILE A 9 62.57 9.35 -24.99
CA ILE A 9 62.25 9.30 -23.55
C ILE A 9 61.02 10.19 -23.17
N THR A 10 60.34 10.87 -24.09
CA THR A 10 59.23 11.77 -23.74
C THR A 10 57.85 11.21 -24.09
N PHE A 11 57.71 9.92 -24.39
CA PHE A 11 56.41 9.33 -24.78
C PHE A 11 55.86 8.23 -23.85
N LEU A 12 56.36 8.10 -22.63
CA LEU A 12 55.94 7.02 -21.72
C LEU A 12 55.36 7.48 -20.36
N LEU A 13 54.83 8.73 -20.27
CA LEU A 13 54.25 9.26 -19.02
C LEU A 13 52.81 9.78 -19.19
N ALA A 14 52.09 9.33 -20.22
CA ALA A 14 50.72 9.78 -20.47
C ALA A 14 49.64 8.69 -20.40
N LEU A 15 49.85 7.59 -19.64
CA LEU A 15 48.87 6.50 -19.54
C LEU A 15 48.51 6.07 -18.11
N PHE A 16 48.59 6.96 -17.13
CA PHE A 16 47.98 6.73 -15.80
C PHE A 16 47.09 7.86 -15.39
N GLY A 17 46.15 8.25 -16.26
CA GLY A 17 44.96 8.98 -15.91
C GLY A 17 43.80 8.00 -15.84
N CYS A 18 43.76 7.11 -14.84
CA CYS A 18 42.49 6.51 -14.42
C CYS A 18 41.63 7.66 -13.87
N ASN A 19 40.82 8.25 -14.74
CA ASN A 19 39.63 8.96 -14.31
C ASN A 19 38.74 7.92 -13.60
N SER A 20 38.83 7.85 -12.31
CA SER A 20 37.70 7.45 -11.48
C SER A 20 36.60 8.43 -11.84
N ILE A 21 35.67 7.99 -12.69
CA ILE A 21 34.35 8.63 -12.78
C ILE A 21 33.76 8.42 -11.39
N SER A 22 34.04 9.35 -10.47
CA SER A 22 33.18 9.55 -9.33
C SER A 22 31.82 9.91 -9.94
N ASN A 23 30.86 8.99 -9.89
CA ASN A 23 29.47 9.32 -10.00
C ASN A 23 29.22 10.44 -8.96
N THR A 24 29.35 11.68 -9.40
CA THR A 24 28.88 12.83 -8.63
C THR A 24 27.38 12.64 -8.51
N LYS A 25 26.95 12.20 -7.33
CA LYS A 25 25.56 12.33 -6.88
C LYS A 25 25.06 13.68 -7.37
N ASN A 26 23.94 13.67 -8.08
CA ASN A 26 23.16 14.88 -8.31
C ASN A 26 22.55 15.26 -6.95
N ASP A 27 23.22 16.10 -6.20
CA ASP A 27 22.77 16.65 -4.90
C ASP A 27 21.53 17.56 -5.02
N GLY A 28 20.68 17.35 -6.02
CA GLY A 28 19.49 18.16 -6.29
C GLY A 28 18.30 17.39 -6.86
N GLU A 29 18.38 16.08 -7.03
CA GLU A 29 17.24 15.32 -7.56
C GLU A 29 16.21 15.02 -6.48
N VAL A 30 14.95 15.42 -6.74
CA VAL A 30 13.83 15.24 -5.81
C VAL A 30 13.11 13.92 -6.13
N LEU A 31 13.26 12.92 -5.25
CA LEU A 31 12.62 11.62 -5.40
C LEU A 31 11.11 11.69 -5.11
N THR A 32 10.31 11.10 -5.96
CA THR A 32 8.85 11.15 -5.89
C THR A 32 8.28 9.92 -5.17
N ILE A 33 7.50 10.16 -4.12
CA ILE A 33 6.75 9.17 -3.37
C ILE A 33 5.28 9.25 -3.79
N ALA A 34 4.75 8.21 -4.43
CA ALA A 34 3.34 8.09 -4.77
C ALA A 34 2.62 7.25 -3.71
N THR A 35 1.65 7.83 -3.01
CA THR A 35 0.89 7.14 -1.95
C THR A 35 -0.62 7.32 -2.12
N LEU A 36 -1.40 6.44 -1.49
CA LEU A 36 -2.86 6.52 -1.50
C LEU A 36 -3.38 7.40 -0.38
N LYS A 37 -4.46 8.12 -0.67
CA LYS A 37 -5.25 8.84 0.32
C LYS A 37 -5.97 7.82 1.23
N GLY A 38 -5.53 7.73 2.47
CA GLY A 38 -6.04 6.76 3.44
C GLY A 38 -4.95 6.21 4.36
N PRO A 39 -5.01 4.94 4.80
CA PRO A 39 -4.12 4.40 5.82
C PRO A 39 -2.63 4.57 5.52
N SER A 40 -2.18 4.38 4.28
CA SER A 40 -0.75 4.54 3.93
C SER A 40 -0.27 5.98 4.11
N SER A 41 -1.03 6.99 3.66
CA SER A 41 -0.68 8.40 3.92
C SER A 41 -0.91 8.81 5.38
N MET A 42 -1.86 8.19 6.09
CA MET A 42 -2.02 8.40 7.53
C MET A 42 -0.80 7.91 8.32
N GLY A 43 -0.31 6.71 8.03
CA GLY A 43 0.93 6.20 8.66
C GLY A 43 2.17 7.05 8.34
N MET A 44 2.19 7.72 7.19
CA MET A 44 3.27 8.61 6.75
C MET A 44 3.09 10.07 7.21
N ILE A 45 2.01 10.42 7.93
CA ILE A 45 1.60 11.82 8.11
C ILE A 45 2.63 12.71 8.79
N LYS A 46 3.41 12.17 9.74
CA LYS A 46 4.47 12.93 10.39
C LYS A 46 5.62 13.27 9.43
N LEU A 47 5.97 12.33 8.56
CA LEU A 47 6.94 12.56 7.48
C LEU A 47 6.40 13.58 6.46
N ILE A 48 5.14 13.44 6.03
CA ILE A 48 4.48 14.39 5.12
C ILE A 48 4.52 15.81 5.70
N ASP A 49 4.21 15.96 6.98
CA ASP A 49 4.23 17.26 7.65
C ASP A 49 5.64 17.87 7.69
N SER A 50 6.67 17.08 8.01
CA SER A 50 8.07 17.53 8.00
C SER A 50 8.50 17.98 6.60
N LEU A 51 8.23 17.19 5.57
CA LEU A 51 8.57 17.52 4.17
C LEU A 51 7.83 18.76 3.65
N SER A 52 6.68 19.12 4.22
CA SER A 52 5.95 20.34 3.85
C SER A 52 6.51 21.63 4.47
N GLN A 53 7.33 21.52 5.52
CA GLN A 53 7.88 22.66 6.25
C GLN A 53 9.28 23.07 5.78
N GLU A 54 10.02 22.15 5.15
CA GLU A 54 11.39 22.37 4.70
C GLU A 54 11.51 22.23 3.18
N SER A 55 12.05 23.23 2.52
CA SER A 55 12.14 23.30 1.05
C SER A 55 13.26 22.45 0.42
N GLU A 56 14.12 21.79 1.21
CA GLU A 56 15.34 21.11 0.74
C GLU A 56 15.40 19.61 1.00
N HIS A 57 14.26 18.98 1.24
CA HIS A 57 14.24 17.53 1.52
C HIS A 57 14.24 16.69 0.27
N GLY A 58 15.07 16.39 -0.48
CA GLY A 58 15.17 15.38 -1.57
C GLY A 58 13.96 14.48 -1.87
N PHE A 59 12.78 14.74 -1.28
CA PHE A 59 11.55 13.96 -1.46
C PHE A 59 10.34 14.84 -1.74
N ARG A 60 9.46 14.33 -2.63
CA ARG A 60 8.14 14.91 -2.95
C ARG A 60 7.05 13.87 -2.81
N VAL A 61 6.06 14.11 -1.95
CA VAL A 61 4.91 13.21 -1.77
C VAL A 61 3.76 13.62 -2.68
N LYS A 62 3.23 12.64 -3.44
CA LYS A 62 1.99 12.74 -4.21
C LYS A 62 0.94 11.82 -3.59
N ILE A 63 -0.11 12.40 -3.02
CA ILE A 63 -1.23 11.68 -2.43
C ILE A 63 -2.31 11.54 -3.51
N LEU A 64 -2.68 10.30 -3.84
CA LEU A 64 -3.58 9.95 -4.92
C LEU A 64 -4.83 9.26 -4.38
N ASN A 65 -5.96 9.41 -5.07
CA ASN A 65 -7.25 8.89 -4.60
C ASN A 65 -7.43 7.39 -4.91
N GLU A 66 -6.87 6.92 -6.04
CA GLU A 66 -7.14 5.58 -6.54
C GLU A 66 -5.84 4.80 -6.85
N PRO A 67 -5.81 3.48 -6.59
CA PRO A 67 -4.64 2.64 -6.88
C PRO A 67 -4.18 2.68 -8.35
N ILE A 68 -5.11 2.86 -9.29
CA ILE A 68 -4.80 2.95 -10.72
C ILE A 68 -3.93 4.17 -11.06
N GLN A 69 -4.07 5.26 -10.29
CA GLN A 69 -3.25 6.46 -10.47
C GLN A 69 -1.80 6.22 -10.00
N VAL A 70 -1.63 5.54 -8.86
CA VAL A 70 -0.29 5.13 -8.38
C VAL A 70 0.35 4.16 -9.38
N ARG A 71 -0.41 3.15 -9.83
CA ARG A 71 0.05 2.19 -10.84
C ARG A 71 0.52 2.89 -12.12
N LYS A 72 -0.21 3.91 -12.59
CA LYS A 72 0.21 4.69 -13.76
C LYS A 72 1.57 5.31 -13.54
N MET A 73 1.80 5.95 -12.39
CA MET A 73 3.09 6.57 -12.05
C MET A 73 4.25 5.57 -11.99
N VAL A 74 3.98 4.33 -11.55
CA VAL A 74 4.98 3.25 -11.56
C VAL A 74 5.28 2.79 -12.98
N ILE A 75 4.27 2.64 -13.84
CA ILE A 75 4.43 2.18 -15.22
C ILE A 75 5.20 3.21 -16.07
N ASP A 76 4.95 4.50 -15.85
CA ASP A 76 5.63 5.58 -16.58
C ASP A 76 6.96 6.03 -15.94
N GLY A 77 7.38 5.37 -14.83
CA GLY A 77 8.64 5.66 -14.15
C GLY A 77 8.67 6.98 -13.38
N SER A 78 7.53 7.63 -13.16
CA SER A 78 7.45 8.94 -12.46
C SER A 78 7.32 8.83 -10.94
N ALA A 79 7.39 7.63 -10.37
CA ALA A 79 7.42 7.37 -8.94
C ALA A 79 8.67 6.57 -8.56
N ASP A 80 9.53 7.11 -7.73
CA ASP A 80 10.68 6.40 -7.14
C ASP A 80 10.24 5.39 -6.10
N PHE A 81 9.26 5.80 -5.29
CA PHE A 81 8.58 5.00 -4.27
C PHE A 81 7.08 4.99 -4.54
N ALA A 82 6.45 3.85 -4.40
CA ALA A 82 5.01 3.75 -4.59
C ALA A 82 4.35 2.84 -3.55
N ILE A 83 3.22 3.30 -3.00
CA ILE A 83 2.40 2.53 -2.06
C ILE A 83 1.08 2.19 -2.73
N LEU A 84 0.80 0.88 -2.87
CA LEU A 84 -0.35 0.35 -3.60
C LEU A 84 -0.73 -1.04 -3.07
N PRO A 85 -1.88 -1.64 -3.46
CA PRO A 85 -2.25 -2.98 -3.02
C PRO A 85 -1.18 -4.03 -3.32
N THR A 86 -0.90 -4.91 -2.37
CA THR A 86 0.16 -5.93 -2.47
C THR A 86 -0.02 -6.85 -3.68
N THR A 87 -1.26 -7.23 -3.99
CA THR A 87 -1.58 -8.01 -5.21
C THR A 87 -1.22 -7.25 -6.48
N MET A 88 -1.44 -5.93 -6.51
CA MET A 88 -1.07 -5.08 -7.66
C MET A 88 0.45 -4.97 -7.81
N ALA A 89 1.20 -4.88 -6.70
CA ALA A 89 2.67 -4.92 -6.72
C ALA A 89 3.19 -6.23 -7.33
N SER A 90 2.60 -7.37 -6.93
CA SER A 90 2.90 -8.68 -7.50
C SER A 90 2.62 -8.75 -9.01
N ILE A 91 1.43 -8.26 -9.45
CA ILE A 91 1.10 -8.19 -10.90
C ILE A 91 2.16 -7.41 -11.67
N MET A 92 2.56 -6.25 -11.16
CA MET A 92 3.51 -5.38 -11.84
C MET A 92 4.90 -6.03 -11.95
N TYR A 93 5.38 -6.61 -10.87
CA TYR A 93 6.63 -7.36 -10.86
C TYR A 93 6.59 -8.54 -11.85
N ASN A 94 5.54 -9.36 -11.83
CA ASN A 94 5.38 -10.50 -12.71
C ASN A 94 5.26 -10.11 -14.19
N LYS A 95 4.85 -8.87 -14.48
CA LYS A 95 4.86 -8.27 -15.83
C LYS A 95 6.18 -7.61 -16.20
N GLY A 96 7.22 -7.73 -15.38
CA GLY A 96 8.57 -7.25 -15.67
C GLY A 96 8.82 -5.76 -15.37
N ILE A 97 7.90 -5.11 -14.63
CA ILE A 97 8.11 -3.74 -14.14
C ILE A 97 9.23 -3.76 -13.09
N LYS A 98 10.21 -2.88 -13.25
CA LYS A 98 11.46 -2.86 -12.48
C LYS A 98 11.32 -2.15 -11.14
N TYR A 99 10.60 -2.80 -10.21
CA TYR A 99 10.39 -2.36 -8.83
C TYR A 99 10.49 -3.55 -7.89
N LYS A 100 10.97 -3.30 -6.68
CA LYS A 100 11.07 -4.30 -5.60
C LYS A 100 10.19 -3.92 -4.43
N LEU A 101 9.66 -4.92 -3.76
CA LEU A 101 8.91 -4.77 -2.52
C LEU A 101 9.85 -4.50 -1.35
N ALA A 102 9.71 -3.34 -0.72
CA ALA A 102 10.56 -2.93 0.40
C ALA A 102 9.89 -3.11 1.77
N ALA A 103 8.57 -2.89 1.86
CA ALA A 103 7.86 -3.01 3.13
C ALA A 103 6.35 -3.22 2.94
N ILE A 104 5.70 -3.68 4.00
CA ILE A 104 4.25 -3.66 4.20
C ILE A 104 3.96 -2.60 5.28
N PRO A 105 3.43 -1.41 4.94
CA PRO A 105 3.13 -0.36 5.91
C PRO A 105 1.71 -0.42 6.49
N VAL A 106 0.76 -1.10 5.81
CA VAL A 106 -0.65 -1.21 6.21
C VAL A 106 -1.09 -2.66 6.10
N TRP A 107 -1.68 -3.15 7.17
CA TRP A 107 -2.24 -4.50 7.27
C TRP A 107 -3.76 -4.44 7.16
N GLY A 108 -4.46 -5.55 7.22
CA GLY A 108 -5.88 -5.64 6.96
C GLY A 108 -6.73 -4.54 7.61
N THR A 109 -7.50 -3.84 6.80
CA THR A 109 -8.40 -2.76 7.22
C THR A 109 -9.83 -2.98 6.71
N LEU A 110 -10.14 -4.21 6.27
CA LEU A 110 -11.39 -4.54 5.59
C LEU A 110 -12.45 -5.02 6.58
N TYR A 111 -13.68 -4.53 6.43
CA TYR A 111 -14.82 -4.84 7.27
C TYR A 111 -16.04 -5.23 6.44
N LEU A 112 -16.81 -6.21 6.92
CA LEU A 112 -18.22 -6.31 6.60
C LEU A 112 -18.96 -5.37 7.57
N PHE A 113 -19.71 -4.40 7.06
CA PHE A 113 -20.41 -3.44 7.88
C PHE A 113 -21.81 -3.16 7.34
N GLY A 114 -22.68 -2.65 8.19
CA GLY A 114 -24.08 -2.37 7.85
C GLY A 114 -24.90 -2.13 9.09
N ASN A 115 -26.25 -2.18 8.94
CA ASN A 115 -27.21 -1.92 10.00
C ASN A 115 -28.03 -3.15 10.43
N ASP A 116 -27.73 -4.35 9.88
CA ASP A 116 -28.49 -5.57 10.19
C ASP A 116 -27.97 -6.24 11.47
N THR A 117 -28.60 -5.94 12.60
CA THR A 117 -28.29 -6.48 13.93
C THR A 117 -28.53 -7.99 14.08
N THR A 118 -29.18 -8.64 13.12
CA THR A 118 -29.44 -10.09 13.15
C THR A 118 -28.23 -10.90 12.72
N ILE A 119 -27.24 -10.25 12.07
CA ILE A 119 -26.03 -10.92 11.60
C ILE A 119 -24.99 -10.95 12.73
N THR A 120 -24.88 -12.11 13.42
CA THR A 120 -23.93 -12.34 14.50
C THR A 120 -22.94 -13.46 14.20
N LYS A 121 -23.14 -14.18 13.09
CA LYS A 121 -22.28 -15.26 12.58
C LYS A 121 -22.42 -15.37 11.07
N TRP A 122 -21.44 -16.03 10.44
CA TRP A 122 -21.34 -16.14 8.99
C TRP A 122 -22.61 -16.72 8.34
N GLU A 123 -23.22 -17.76 8.92
CA GLU A 123 -24.40 -18.42 8.35
C GLU A 123 -25.61 -17.48 8.17
N HIS A 124 -25.67 -16.39 8.93
CA HIS A 124 -26.74 -15.39 8.80
C HIS A 124 -26.62 -14.55 7.51
N LEU A 125 -25.51 -14.69 6.78
CA LEU A 125 -25.33 -14.06 5.47
C LEU A 125 -26.02 -14.82 4.33
N LYS A 126 -26.45 -16.07 4.55
CA LYS A 126 -27.17 -16.85 3.51
C LYS A 126 -28.45 -16.12 3.10
N GLY A 127 -28.65 -15.98 1.79
CA GLY A 127 -29.78 -15.25 1.20
C GLY A 127 -29.68 -13.73 1.25
N LYS A 128 -28.68 -13.16 1.90
CA LYS A 128 -28.47 -11.70 1.94
C LYS A 128 -27.86 -11.17 0.66
N ARG A 129 -28.06 -9.85 0.45
CA ARG A 129 -27.33 -9.07 -0.58
C ARG A 129 -26.23 -8.30 0.14
N VAL A 130 -25.00 -8.45 -0.32
CA VAL A 130 -23.83 -7.72 0.20
C VAL A 130 -23.18 -6.96 -0.96
N ASN A 131 -23.04 -5.65 -0.77
CA ASN A 131 -22.36 -4.81 -1.74
C ASN A 131 -20.83 -4.91 -1.54
N VAL A 132 -20.13 -5.23 -2.62
CA VAL A 132 -18.67 -5.40 -2.63
C VAL A 132 -18.11 -4.54 -3.75
N MET A 133 -17.04 -3.82 -3.46
CA MET A 133 -16.37 -3.02 -4.49
C MET A 133 -15.31 -3.83 -5.24
N ALA A 134 -14.89 -3.31 -6.40
CA ALA A 134 -13.72 -3.80 -7.15
C ALA A 134 -13.77 -5.31 -7.45
N LYS A 135 -14.79 -5.75 -8.19
CA LYS A 135 -14.99 -7.14 -8.61
C LYS A 135 -13.71 -7.77 -9.17
N GLY A 136 -13.34 -8.94 -8.64
CA GLY A 136 -12.11 -9.67 -9.02
C GLY A 136 -10.81 -9.09 -8.45
N MET A 137 -10.87 -8.03 -7.63
CA MET A 137 -9.72 -7.45 -6.95
C MET A 137 -9.69 -7.86 -5.46
N THR A 138 -8.69 -7.37 -4.72
CA THR A 138 -8.42 -7.78 -3.34
C THR A 138 -9.65 -7.84 -2.42
N PRO A 139 -10.51 -6.81 -2.31
CA PRO A 139 -11.67 -6.87 -1.39
C PRO A 139 -12.66 -7.98 -1.72
N ASP A 140 -13.00 -8.13 -3.01
CA ASP A 140 -13.92 -9.16 -3.48
C ASP A 140 -13.35 -10.57 -3.26
N VAL A 141 -12.11 -10.80 -3.70
CA VAL A 141 -11.46 -12.11 -3.60
C VAL A 141 -11.30 -12.53 -2.14
N LEU A 142 -10.88 -11.62 -1.28
CA LEU A 142 -10.71 -11.86 0.15
C LEU A 142 -12.05 -12.19 0.82
N PHE A 143 -13.10 -11.44 0.52
CA PHE A 143 -14.43 -11.73 1.06
C PHE A 143 -14.99 -13.07 0.56
N ARG A 144 -14.82 -13.40 -0.73
CA ARG A 144 -15.18 -14.72 -1.29
C ARG A 144 -14.42 -15.87 -0.63
N TYR A 145 -13.13 -15.66 -0.34
CA TYR A 145 -12.33 -16.64 0.38
C TYR A 145 -12.91 -16.91 1.78
N LEU A 146 -13.20 -15.83 2.53
CA LEU A 146 -13.79 -15.95 3.87
C LEU A 146 -15.19 -16.58 3.86
N LEU A 147 -16.04 -16.26 2.88
CA LEU A 147 -17.33 -16.93 2.69
C LEU A 147 -17.16 -18.43 2.51
N ASN A 148 -16.30 -18.86 1.57
CA ASN A 148 -16.04 -20.28 1.32
C ASN A 148 -15.49 -21.00 2.57
N ALA A 149 -14.55 -20.38 3.28
CA ALA A 149 -13.97 -20.94 4.51
C ALA A 149 -15.01 -21.11 5.63
N ASN A 150 -16.09 -20.31 5.61
CA ASN A 150 -17.21 -20.41 6.56
C ASN A 150 -18.42 -21.18 6.00
N GLY A 151 -18.25 -21.98 4.93
CA GLY A 151 -19.29 -22.85 4.37
C GLY A 151 -20.40 -22.12 3.63
N ILE A 152 -20.12 -20.93 3.10
CA ILE A 152 -21.04 -20.13 2.29
C ILE A 152 -20.51 -20.07 0.87
N ASN A 153 -21.28 -20.62 -0.09
CA ASN A 153 -20.92 -20.51 -1.50
C ASN A 153 -21.22 -19.09 -2.00
N PRO A 154 -20.18 -18.31 -2.41
CA PRO A 154 -20.36 -16.93 -2.83
C PRO A 154 -21.13 -16.75 -4.15
N ASN A 155 -21.42 -17.85 -4.86
CA ASN A 155 -22.15 -17.80 -6.11
C ASN A 155 -23.64 -18.22 -5.98
N ASN A 156 -23.98 -18.98 -4.89
CA ASN A 156 -25.31 -19.57 -4.76
C ASN A 156 -26.02 -19.17 -3.45
N ASP A 157 -25.25 -19.01 -2.34
CA ASP A 157 -25.84 -18.82 -1.02
C ASP A 157 -26.02 -17.34 -0.64
N ILE A 158 -25.41 -16.41 -1.41
CA ILE A 158 -25.41 -14.98 -1.14
C ILE A 158 -25.42 -14.20 -2.46
N THR A 159 -25.99 -13.00 -2.48
CA THR A 159 -25.90 -12.12 -3.64
C THR A 159 -24.77 -11.09 -3.41
N LEU A 160 -23.68 -11.20 -4.18
CA LEU A 160 -22.62 -10.19 -4.21
C LEU A 160 -22.95 -9.13 -5.27
N ASP A 161 -23.16 -7.89 -4.82
CA ASP A 161 -23.58 -6.77 -5.67
C ASP A 161 -22.42 -5.79 -5.86
N TYR A 162 -22.13 -5.42 -7.12
CA TYR A 162 -21.01 -4.55 -7.50
C TYR A 162 -21.48 -3.22 -8.09
N SER A 163 -22.71 -2.79 -7.78
CA SER A 163 -23.29 -1.56 -8.30
C SER A 163 -22.53 -0.30 -7.86
N PHE A 164 -21.79 -0.37 -6.75
CA PHE A 164 -20.97 0.72 -6.21
C PHE A 164 -19.48 0.38 -6.35
N PRO A 165 -18.83 0.76 -7.48
CA PRO A 165 -17.51 0.25 -7.84
C PRO A 165 -16.34 0.84 -7.07
N THR A 166 -16.49 2.02 -6.43
CA THR A 166 -15.42 2.68 -5.66
C THR A 166 -15.68 2.67 -4.16
N HIS A 167 -14.63 2.90 -3.35
CA HIS A 167 -14.76 3.05 -1.90
C HIS A 167 -15.75 4.13 -1.51
N ILE A 168 -15.71 5.29 -2.19
CA ILE A 168 -16.56 6.44 -1.88
C ILE A 168 -18.00 6.17 -2.28
N ASP A 169 -18.23 5.53 -3.44
CA ASP A 169 -19.59 5.20 -3.89
C ASP A 169 -20.28 4.25 -2.92
N LEU A 170 -19.58 3.16 -2.52
CA LEU A 170 -20.14 2.21 -1.56
C LEU A 170 -20.34 2.83 -0.17
N ALA A 171 -19.38 3.64 0.31
CA ALA A 171 -19.52 4.35 1.58
C ALA A 171 -20.75 5.28 1.58
N ASN A 172 -20.94 6.06 0.51
CA ASN A 172 -22.09 6.95 0.37
C ASN A 172 -23.42 6.17 0.28
N ALA A 173 -23.44 5.05 -0.44
CA ALA A 173 -24.62 4.21 -0.57
C ALA A 173 -25.07 3.62 0.78
N VAL A 174 -24.12 3.11 1.58
CA VAL A 174 -24.44 2.59 2.92
C VAL A 174 -24.84 3.72 3.87
N ALA A 175 -24.16 4.87 3.85
CA ALA A 175 -24.53 6.02 4.67
C ALA A 175 -25.95 6.54 4.36
N ALA A 176 -26.36 6.47 3.08
CA ALA A 176 -27.69 6.90 2.62
C ALA A 176 -28.78 5.80 2.75
N GLY A 177 -28.45 4.60 3.23
CA GLY A 177 -29.39 3.48 3.32
C GLY A 177 -29.78 2.87 1.97
N GLN A 178 -28.97 3.07 0.93
CA GLN A 178 -29.15 2.47 -0.40
C GLN A 178 -28.51 1.07 -0.49
N ALA A 179 -27.60 0.75 0.42
CA ALA A 179 -27.01 -0.55 0.63
C ALA A 179 -27.03 -0.90 2.12
N ASP A 180 -27.65 -2.04 2.47
CA ASP A 180 -27.79 -2.47 3.87
C ASP A 180 -26.50 -3.06 4.43
N LEU A 181 -25.74 -3.77 3.57
CA LEU A 181 -24.47 -4.42 3.89
C LEU A 181 -23.40 -4.08 2.86
N GLY A 182 -22.20 -3.77 3.33
CA GLY A 182 -21.06 -3.44 2.48
C GLY A 182 -19.76 -4.06 2.98
N VAL A 183 -18.85 -4.38 2.03
CA VAL A 183 -17.47 -4.75 2.31
C VAL A 183 -16.57 -3.61 1.90
N ILE A 184 -15.99 -2.92 2.89
CA ILE A 184 -15.20 -1.71 2.68
C ILE A 184 -14.07 -1.61 3.70
N SER A 185 -13.04 -0.82 3.38
CA SER A 185 -11.89 -0.59 4.26
C SER A 185 -11.99 0.72 5.03
N GLU A 186 -11.25 0.81 6.15
CA GLU A 186 -10.94 2.11 6.73
C GLU A 186 -10.20 3.02 5.71
N PRO A 187 -10.36 4.32 5.78
CA PRO A 187 -11.13 5.12 6.76
C PRO A 187 -12.61 5.31 6.40
N MET A 188 -13.10 4.62 5.38
CA MET A 188 -14.48 4.80 4.91
C MET A 188 -15.50 4.28 5.91
N VAL A 189 -15.20 3.21 6.67
CA VAL A 189 -16.08 2.70 7.74
C VAL A 189 -16.30 3.78 8.79
N SER A 190 -15.23 4.39 9.32
CA SER A 190 -15.33 5.51 10.29
C SER A 190 -16.08 6.71 9.72
N LEU A 191 -15.89 7.02 8.44
CA LEU A 191 -16.62 8.11 7.78
C LEU A 191 -18.13 7.84 7.69
N VAL A 192 -18.52 6.61 7.35
CA VAL A 192 -19.94 6.21 7.29
C VAL A 192 -20.57 6.25 8.68
N MET A 193 -19.91 5.67 9.68
CA MET A 193 -20.42 5.67 11.07
C MET A 193 -20.64 7.07 11.62
N GLN A 194 -19.82 8.06 11.25
CA GLN A 194 -20.05 9.45 11.62
C GLN A 194 -21.32 10.03 10.98
N ARG A 195 -21.62 9.63 9.73
CA ARG A 195 -22.79 10.13 8.98
C ARG A 195 -24.08 9.40 9.31
N ASN A 196 -23.98 8.13 9.68
CA ASN A 196 -25.10 7.25 9.99
C ASN A 196 -24.76 6.36 11.20
N SER A 197 -25.21 6.74 12.37
CA SER A 197 -24.95 6.05 13.64
C SER A 197 -25.64 4.68 13.77
N SER A 198 -26.54 4.32 12.85
CA SER A 198 -27.15 2.98 12.81
C SER A 198 -26.27 1.94 12.13
N VAL A 199 -25.22 2.37 11.44
CA VAL A 199 -24.27 1.48 10.73
C VAL A 199 -23.08 1.18 11.64
N TYR A 200 -22.64 -0.07 11.67
CA TYR A 200 -21.52 -0.52 12.49
C TYR A 200 -20.76 -1.66 11.79
N PRO A 201 -19.48 -1.92 12.18
CA PRO A 201 -18.73 -3.10 11.75
C PRO A 201 -19.40 -4.36 12.30
N ILE A 202 -19.81 -5.27 11.40
CA ILE A 202 -20.40 -6.57 11.73
C ILE A 202 -19.28 -7.60 11.92
N PHE A 203 -18.37 -7.68 10.95
CA PHE A 203 -17.15 -8.49 11.02
C PHE A 203 -15.93 -7.67 10.66
N ASP A 204 -14.90 -7.74 11.50
CA ASP A 204 -13.53 -7.38 11.14
C ASP A 204 -12.95 -8.54 10.32
N LEU A 205 -12.84 -8.33 9.00
CA LEU A 205 -12.40 -9.36 8.08
C LEU A 205 -10.91 -9.71 8.23
N ASN A 206 -10.11 -8.81 8.83
CA ASN A 206 -8.74 -9.13 9.17
C ASN A 206 -8.67 -10.14 10.33
N ASN A 207 -9.46 -9.90 11.38
CA ASN A 207 -9.55 -10.86 12.49
C ASN A 207 -10.10 -12.22 12.03
N GLU A 208 -11.10 -12.24 11.16
CA GLU A 208 -11.63 -13.50 10.59
C GLU A 208 -10.58 -14.22 9.72
N TRP A 209 -9.77 -13.48 8.96
CA TRP A 209 -8.66 -14.02 8.22
C TRP A 209 -7.56 -14.59 9.12
N GLU A 210 -7.16 -13.87 10.17
CA GLU A 210 -6.14 -14.32 11.12
C GLU A 210 -6.54 -15.59 11.85
N LYS A 211 -7.83 -15.77 12.18
CA LYS A 211 -8.36 -17.02 12.78
C LYS A 211 -8.15 -18.24 11.87
N LEU A 212 -8.19 -18.04 10.53
CA LEU A 212 -8.05 -19.12 9.56
C LEU A 212 -6.58 -19.41 9.20
N LEU A 213 -5.75 -18.40 9.11
CA LEU A 213 -4.42 -18.49 8.50
C LEU A 213 -3.28 -18.15 9.48
N SER A 214 -3.61 -17.72 10.71
CA SER A 214 -2.63 -17.31 11.74
C SER A 214 -1.65 -16.22 11.27
N MET A 215 -2.05 -15.41 10.29
CA MET A 215 -1.28 -14.29 9.77
C MET A 215 -2.19 -13.12 9.39
N PRO A 216 -1.72 -11.86 9.49
CA PRO A 216 -2.51 -10.71 9.08
C PRO A 216 -2.54 -10.56 7.55
N ILE A 217 -3.53 -9.80 7.06
CA ILE A 217 -3.64 -9.43 5.64
C ILE A 217 -2.54 -8.41 5.30
N ALA A 218 -1.59 -8.75 4.42
CA ALA A 218 -0.58 -7.82 3.89
C ALA A 218 -1.23 -6.89 2.84
N GLN A 219 -1.95 -5.86 3.30
CA GLN A 219 -2.88 -5.11 2.44
C GLN A 219 -2.20 -4.20 1.44
N THR A 220 -1.22 -3.39 1.87
CA THR A 220 -0.51 -2.48 0.96
C THR A 220 0.99 -2.72 0.99
N ALA A 221 1.58 -2.68 -0.18
CA ALA A 221 3.01 -2.80 -0.44
C ALA A 221 3.63 -1.42 -0.68
N LEU A 222 4.79 -1.17 -0.09
CA LEU A 222 5.72 -0.14 -0.52
C LEU A 222 6.72 -0.77 -1.48
N ILE A 223 6.73 -0.30 -2.73
CA ILE A 223 7.69 -0.72 -3.75
C ILE A 223 8.62 0.43 -4.13
N ILE A 224 9.84 0.11 -4.53
CA ILE A 224 10.90 1.05 -4.90
C ILE A 224 11.42 0.67 -6.29
N SER A 225 11.69 1.65 -7.15
CA SER A 225 12.27 1.38 -8.46
C SER A 225 13.70 0.81 -8.34
N ASP A 226 14.06 -0.11 -9.23
CA ASP A 226 15.43 -0.66 -9.28
C ASP A 226 16.46 0.45 -9.49
N GLU A 227 16.11 1.49 -10.26
CA GLU A 227 16.94 2.66 -10.52
C GLU A 227 17.20 3.46 -9.23
N THR A 228 16.14 3.72 -8.45
CA THR A 228 16.27 4.44 -7.16
C THR A 228 17.11 3.63 -6.17
N ILE A 229 16.91 2.32 -6.10
CA ILE A 229 17.73 1.43 -5.24
C ILE A 229 19.21 1.50 -5.61
N LEU A 230 19.52 1.53 -6.91
CA LEU A 230 20.90 1.53 -7.41
C LEU A 230 21.58 2.90 -7.22
N ASN A 231 20.89 3.98 -7.57
CA ASN A 231 21.48 5.32 -7.67
C ASN A 231 21.38 6.13 -6.36
N TYR A 232 20.38 5.83 -5.49
CA TYR A 232 20.08 6.59 -4.28
C TYR A 232 19.92 5.70 -3.02
N PRO A 233 20.86 4.75 -2.74
CA PRO A 233 20.70 3.78 -1.65
C PRO A 233 20.60 4.44 -0.26
N GLU A 234 21.25 5.56 -0.02
CA GLU A 234 21.16 6.30 1.24
C GLU A 234 19.77 6.92 1.43
N GLN A 235 19.22 7.53 0.37
CA GLN A 235 17.87 8.11 0.37
C GLN A 235 16.80 7.03 0.56
N VAL A 236 17.01 5.84 -0.01
CA VAL A 236 16.13 4.68 0.23
C VAL A 236 16.07 4.36 1.72
N GLU A 237 17.22 4.20 2.38
CA GLU A 237 17.23 3.91 3.83
C GLU A 237 16.68 5.07 4.68
N ILE A 238 16.97 6.32 4.32
CA ILE A 238 16.39 7.50 4.98
C ILE A 238 14.86 7.47 4.90
N PHE A 239 14.31 7.21 3.70
CA PHE A 239 12.86 7.16 3.50
C PHE A 239 12.21 6.01 4.29
N LEU A 240 12.76 4.79 4.20
CA LEU A 240 12.23 3.62 4.92
C LEU A 240 12.21 3.85 6.43
N ASN A 241 13.29 4.37 6.99
CA ASN A 241 13.40 4.65 8.43
C ASN A 241 12.48 5.80 8.86
N SER A 242 12.35 6.85 8.04
CA SER A 242 11.45 7.98 8.29
C SER A 242 9.99 7.58 8.24
N TYR A 243 9.60 6.71 7.31
CA TYR A 243 8.23 6.20 7.25
C TYR A 243 7.94 5.30 8.46
N GLN A 244 8.85 4.41 8.82
CA GLN A 244 8.71 3.57 10.02
C GLN A 244 8.58 4.43 11.29
N ALA A 245 9.42 5.44 11.44
CA ALA A 245 9.36 6.38 12.56
C ALA A 245 8.03 7.15 12.59
N SER A 246 7.55 7.62 11.42
CA SER A 246 6.24 8.26 11.28
C SER A 246 5.11 7.34 11.72
N THR A 247 5.09 6.09 11.24
CA THR A 247 4.07 5.09 11.61
C THR A 247 4.06 4.83 13.11
N ASN A 248 5.22 4.65 13.73
CA ASN A 248 5.33 4.46 15.18
C ASN A 248 4.82 5.67 15.94
N TRP A 249 5.18 6.88 15.50
CA TRP A 249 4.71 8.11 16.12
C TRP A 249 3.18 8.27 16.01
N VAL A 250 2.59 7.96 14.87
CA VAL A 250 1.12 7.99 14.64
C VAL A 250 0.39 7.10 15.64
N ASN A 251 0.88 5.88 15.83
CA ASN A 251 0.28 4.92 16.78
C ASN A 251 0.41 5.37 18.24
N GLN A 252 1.48 6.09 18.58
CA GLN A 252 1.72 6.61 19.94
C GLN A 252 0.99 7.94 20.22
N HIS A 253 0.66 8.70 19.18
CA HIS A 253 0.09 10.05 19.29
C HIS A 253 -1.13 10.23 18.36
N PRO A 254 -2.20 9.40 18.50
CA PRO A 254 -3.32 9.41 17.55
C PRO A 254 -4.05 10.75 17.48
N ASP A 255 -4.16 11.50 18.59
CA ASP A 255 -4.73 12.85 18.62
C ASP A 255 -3.95 13.83 17.73
N SER A 256 -2.63 13.90 17.92
CA SER A 256 -1.76 14.78 17.13
C SER A 256 -1.72 14.35 15.66
N ALA A 257 -1.71 13.04 15.40
CA ALA A 257 -1.76 12.47 14.07
C ALA A 257 -3.07 12.82 13.36
N ALA A 258 -4.22 12.73 14.04
CA ALA A 258 -5.51 13.12 13.50
C ALA A 258 -5.55 14.59 13.04
N ARG A 259 -4.96 15.51 13.83
CA ARG A 259 -4.82 16.94 13.45
C ARG A 259 -4.00 17.13 12.18
N LEU A 260 -2.88 16.42 12.05
CA LEU A 260 -2.05 16.46 10.84
C LEU A 260 -2.77 15.84 9.63
N VAL A 261 -3.47 14.72 9.82
CA VAL A 261 -4.28 14.06 8.78
C VAL A 261 -5.32 15.03 8.19
N VAL A 262 -5.98 15.82 9.04
CA VAL A 262 -6.92 16.87 8.61
C VAL A 262 -6.20 18.05 7.97
N LYS A 263 -5.10 18.54 8.58
CA LYS A 263 -4.28 19.64 8.04
C LYS A 263 -3.84 19.37 6.61
N HIS A 264 -3.45 18.14 6.30
CA HIS A 264 -3.00 17.73 4.95
C HIS A 264 -4.14 17.21 4.06
N GLY A 265 -5.40 17.39 4.45
CA GLY A 265 -6.59 17.07 3.65
C GLY A 265 -6.77 15.57 3.33
N ILE A 266 -6.18 14.67 4.15
CA ILE A 266 -6.34 13.23 3.98
C ILE A 266 -7.74 12.82 4.41
N LEU A 267 -8.22 13.29 5.58
CA LEU A 267 -9.57 13.08 6.06
C LEU A 267 -10.27 14.41 6.34
N PRO A 268 -11.61 14.45 6.31
CA PRO A 268 -12.35 15.70 6.32
C PRO A 268 -12.38 16.42 7.68
N ASN A 269 -12.28 15.67 8.78
CA ASN A 269 -12.37 16.23 10.13
C ASN A 269 -11.62 15.37 11.15
N PHE A 270 -11.43 15.94 12.34
CA PHE A 270 -10.69 15.34 13.44
C PHE A 270 -11.30 14.04 13.95
N ASP A 271 -12.62 13.99 14.15
CA ASP A 271 -13.28 12.83 14.75
C ASP A 271 -13.14 11.59 13.87
N VAL A 272 -13.37 11.72 12.56
CA VAL A 272 -13.12 10.61 11.60
C VAL A 272 -11.67 10.18 11.63
N ALA A 273 -10.73 11.12 11.62
CA ALA A 273 -9.30 10.79 11.63
C ALA A 273 -8.86 10.08 12.93
N TYR A 274 -9.34 10.59 14.08
CA TYR A 274 -9.02 10.03 15.39
C TYR A 274 -9.56 8.61 15.57
N HIS A 275 -10.76 8.32 15.07
CA HIS A 275 -11.34 6.97 15.11
C HIS A 275 -10.74 6.03 14.06
N ALA A 276 -10.43 6.50 12.86
CA ALA A 276 -9.89 5.68 11.79
C ALA A 276 -8.42 5.24 12.02
N ILE A 277 -7.58 6.06 12.66
CA ILE A 277 -6.16 5.76 12.87
C ILE A 277 -5.96 4.41 13.59
N PRO A 278 -6.55 4.13 14.78
CA PRO A 278 -6.34 2.86 15.47
C PRO A 278 -6.93 1.66 14.71
N GLN A 279 -7.95 1.87 13.88
CA GLN A 279 -8.60 0.82 13.08
C GLN A 279 -7.88 0.56 11.75
N SER A 280 -6.86 1.35 11.41
CA SER A 280 -6.14 1.27 10.14
C SER A 280 -4.97 0.29 10.14
N ASN A 281 -4.72 -0.45 11.22
CA ASN A 281 -3.68 -1.46 11.36
C ASN A 281 -2.33 -1.02 10.79
N LEU A 282 -1.89 0.18 11.20
CA LEU A 282 -0.64 0.80 10.76
C LEU A 282 0.55 0.14 11.45
N LYS A 283 1.32 -0.64 10.68
CA LYS A 283 2.53 -1.32 11.19
C LYS A 283 3.54 -1.46 10.06
N PHE A 284 4.61 -0.67 10.11
CA PHE A 284 5.66 -0.75 9.11
C PHE A 284 6.53 -2.00 9.34
N ALA A 285 6.57 -2.91 8.36
CA ALA A 285 7.41 -4.10 8.41
C ALA A 285 8.23 -4.23 7.12
N LYS A 286 9.57 -4.29 7.22
CA LYS A 286 10.48 -4.50 6.08
C LYS A 286 10.19 -5.86 5.43
N ALA A 287 10.08 -5.90 4.11
CA ALA A 287 9.59 -7.07 3.35
C ALA A 287 10.43 -8.32 3.55
N LYS A 288 11.75 -8.20 3.59
CA LYS A 288 12.66 -9.35 3.84
C LYS A 288 12.38 -10.06 5.16
N GLY A 289 12.01 -9.31 6.21
CA GLY A 289 11.74 -9.87 7.53
C GLY A 289 10.40 -10.60 7.66
N ILE A 290 9.50 -10.43 6.68
CA ILE A 290 8.15 -10.99 6.66
C ILE A 290 7.83 -11.68 5.33
N LYS A 291 8.85 -12.11 4.60
CA LYS A 291 8.71 -12.69 3.26
C LYS A 291 7.75 -13.88 3.24
N GLU A 292 7.89 -14.83 4.14
CA GLU A 292 7.03 -16.01 4.23
C GLU A 292 5.56 -15.62 4.39
N GLN A 293 5.25 -14.62 5.23
CA GLN A 293 3.89 -14.12 5.42
C GLN A 293 3.33 -13.48 4.14
N ILE A 294 4.16 -12.76 3.38
CA ILE A 294 3.77 -12.16 2.09
C ILE A 294 3.51 -13.26 1.05
N GLU A 295 4.36 -14.28 0.98
CA GLU A 295 4.20 -15.43 0.08
C GLU A 295 2.93 -16.23 0.40
N GLU A 296 2.67 -16.51 1.67
CA GLU A 296 1.45 -17.18 2.11
C GLU A 296 0.20 -16.36 1.76
N TYR A 297 0.24 -15.03 2.00
CA TYR A 297 -0.83 -14.12 1.60
C TYR A 297 -1.09 -14.19 0.10
N LEU A 298 -0.06 -14.05 -0.73
CA LEU A 298 -0.19 -14.11 -2.20
C LEU A 298 -0.62 -15.50 -2.68
N ASN A 299 -0.23 -16.58 -2.00
CA ASN A 299 -0.60 -17.95 -2.34
C ASN A 299 -2.11 -18.20 -2.20
N VAL A 300 -2.80 -17.55 -1.27
CA VAL A 300 -4.26 -17.62 -1.18
C VAL A 300 -4.89 -17.08 -2.46
N PHE A 301 -4.46 -15.92 -2.93
CA PHE A 301 -4.96 -15.32 -4.18
C PHE A 301 -4.58 -16.17 -5.41
N TYR A 302 -3.36 -16.69 -5.44
CA TYR A 302 -2.90 -17.60 -6.50
C TYR A 302 -3.79 -18.83 -6.63
N LYS A 303 -4.13 -19.48 -5.51
CA LYS A 303 -5.00 -20.65 -5.48
C LYS A 303 -6.44 -20.33 -5.91
N MET A 304 -6.92 -19.14 -5.65
CA MET A 304 -8.26 -18.72 -6.08
C MET A 304 -8.30 -18.37 -7.58
N ASN A 305 -7.35 -17.59 -8.04
CA ASN A 305 -7.14 -17.25 -9.45
C ASN A 305 -5.74 -16.66 -9.63
N PRO A 306 -4.82 -17.35 -10.33
CA PRO A 306 -3.44 -16.89 -10.54
C PRO A 306 -3.32 -15.48 -11.15
N ASP A 307 -4.26 -15.06 -11.98
CA ASP A 307 -4.22 -13.75 -12.65
C ASP A 307 -4.29 -12.57 -11.68
N ILE A 308 -4.87 -12.78 -10.49
CA ILE A 308 -4.99 -11.74 -9.45
C ILE A 308 -3.64 -11.26 -8.94
N ILE A 309 -2.60 -12.09 -9.07
CA ILE A 309 -1.22 -11.77 -8.69
C ILE A 309 -0.26 -11.75 -9.88
N GLY A 310 -0.79 -11.82 -11.12
CA GLY A 310 0.01 -11.80 -12.35
C GLY A 310 0.54 -13.16 -12.80
N GLY A 311 -0.13 -14.26 -12.45
CA GLY A 311 0.07 -15.60 -13.01
C GLY A 311 1.02 -16.50 -12.21
N LYS A 312 1.81 -15.97 -11.27
CA LYS A 312 2.75 -16.76 -10.44
C LYS A 312 3.06 -16.04 -9.11
N ILE A 313 3.55 -16.80 -8.13
CA ILE A 313 4.14 -16.22 -6.92
C ILE A 313 5.45 -15.52 -7.32
N PRO A 314 5.71 -14.26 -6.91
CA PRO A 314 6.97 -13.59 -7.18
C PRO A 314 8.17 -14.35 -6.57
N ASP A 315 9.29 -14.30 -7.25
CA ASP A 315 10.54 -14.91 -6.79
C ASP A 315 11.32 -14.00 -5.82
N GLU A 316 12.51 -14.50 -5.36
CA GLU A 316 13.38 -13.79 -4.41
C GLU A 316 13.76 -12.37 -4.83
N ASN A 317 13.88 -12.09 -6.12
CA ASN A 317 14.25 -10.77 -6.62
C ASN A 317 13.15 -9.72 -6.46
N PHE A 318 11.95 -10.14 -6.11
CA PHE A 318 10.85 -9.23 -5.77
C PHE A 318 11.13 -8.44 -4.49
N TYR A 319 11.88 -9.00 -3.55
CA TYR A 319 12.11 -8.43 -2.23
C TYR A 319 13.39 -7.58 -2.20
N HIS A 320 13.27 -6.36 -1.64
CA HIS A 320 14.40 -5.44 -1.43
C HIS A 320 15.08 -5.66 -0.10
#